data_e968f7142cd9cebc6aabddff4934b048
#
_entry.id   e968f7142cd9cebc6aabddff4934b048
#
_cell.length_a   1.000
_cell.length_b   1.000
_cell.length_c   1.000
_cell.angle_alpha   90.00
_cell.angle_beta   90.00
_cell.angle_gamma   90.00
#
_symmetry.space_group_name_H-M   'P 1'
#
loop_
_entity.id
_entity.type
_entity.pdbx_description
1 polymer ?
#
loop_
_entity_poly.entity_id
_entity_poly.type
_entity_poly.pdbx_seq_one_letter_code
_entity_poly.pdbx_strand_id
1 'polypeptide(L)'
;NLYIVTWRNKFRDVMYGAEGADGPALDHFNKEAVEKYLHRISDVLNPLFGGSMGNGLRALFCDSIELEGANWTTDMADAFRRRFGYDVEPYLPLLLGGEIETDANFADTLRRVKFDFSTLLAELFMNRFILPYHNWCLQNGVVSRYQAYGHPWLYTDLLDGYLAPDIPGGDQWLYNAGWVKHHRIDDIRYAIWNKYASSAGHLGGKKIISCEAMTNTRGLWEATLEYMKQATDLNIVGGINHFILHGFNYSPPDAEFPGWI
;
A
#
# COMPACT_ATOMS: atom_id res chain seq x y z
N ASN A 1 24.44 -8.97 -27.79
CA ASN A 1 23.41 -7.92 -27.82
C ASN A 1 23.87 -6.75 -26.95
N LEU A 2 23.55 -5.52 -27.37
CA LEU A 2 23.75 -4.30 -26.60
C LEU A 2 22.41 -3.95 -25.93
N TYR A 3 22.43 -3.74 -24.62
CA TYR A 3 21.26 -3.28 -23.86
C TYR A 3 21.54 -1.89 -23.30
N ILE A 4 20.56 -1.01 -23.34
CA ILE A 4 20.59 0.29 -22.72
C ILE A 4 19.52 0.29 -21.63
N VAL A 5 19.95 0.36 -20.38
CA VAL A 5 19.06 0.52 -19.22
C VAL A 5 19.04 1.99 -18.86
N THR A 6 17.85 2.56 -18.81
CA THR A 6 17.65 3.95 -18.40
C THR A 6 16.91 4.00 -17.08
N TRP A 7 17.36 4.84 -16.21
CA TRP A 7 16.69 5.17 -14.97
C TRP A 7 15.89 6.47 -15.13
N ARG A 8 14.68 6.49 -14.57
CA ARG A 8 13.86 7.69 -14.47
C ARG A 8 13.61 8.01 -13.01
N ASN A 9 13.76 9.26 -12.62
CA ASN A 9 13.50 9.75 -11.25
C ASN A 9 12.02 10.09 -11.00
N LYS A 10 11.14 9.77 -11.94
CA LYS A 10 9.70 9.94 -11.85
C LYS A 10 9.01 8.76 -12.52
N PHE A 11 8.29 7.93 -11.77
CA PHE A 11 7.56 6.81 -12.33
C PHE A 11 6.07 7.14 -12.60
N ARG A 12 5.45 7.95 -11.75
CA ARG A 12 4.08 8.47 -11.94
C ARG A 12 3.87 9.75 -11.15
N ASP A 13 2.79 10.45 -11.46
CA ASP A 13 2.27 11.55 -10.63
C ASP A 13 1.31 11.03 -9.55
N VAL A 14 1.09 11.84 -8.54
CA VAL A 14 0.06 11.62 -7.52
C VAL A 14 -1.30 11.51 -8.22
N MET A 15 -2.04 10.46 -7.91
CA MET A 15 -3.40 10.28 -8.42
C MET A 15 -4.41 10.93 -7.49
N TYR A 16 -5.43 11.55 -8.08
CA TYR A 16 -6.55 12.14 -7.35
C TYR A 16 -6.12 13.11 -6.23
N GLY A 17 -4.99 13.79 -6.44
CA GLY A 17 -4.55 14.85 -5.54
C GLY A 17 -5.58 15.98 -5.42
N ALA A 18 -5.65 16.62 -4.27
CA ALA A 18 -6.41 17.85 -4.13
C ALA A 18 -5.87 18.92 -5.09
N GLU A 19 -6.66 19.94 -5.38
CA GLU A 19 -6.24 21.07 -6.23
C GLU A 19 -4.91 21.66 -5.73
N GLY A 20 -3.94 21.77 -6.63
CA GLY A 20 -2.58 22.23 -6.32
C GLY A 20 -1.65 21.20 -5.68
N ALA A 21 -2.11 19.95 -5.52
CA ALA A 21 -1.27 18.85 -5.01
C ALA A 21 -0.71 17.95 -6.13
N ASP A 22 -0.77 18.40 -7.38
CA ASP A 22 -0.18 17.70 -8.51
C ASP A 22 1.33 17.63 -8.38
N GLY A 23 1.90 16.51 -8.79
CA GLY A 23 3.35 16.34 -8.79
C GLY A 23 3.78 14.88 -8.77
N PRO A 24 5.09 14.63 -8.78
CA PRO A 24 5.62 13.26 -8.76
C PRO A 24 5.28 12.56 -7.44
N ALA A 25 4.93 11.29 -7.53
CA ALA A 25 4.77 10.45 -6.36
C ALA A 25 6.09 10.33 -5.58
N LEU A 26 5.96 10.18 -4.26
CA LEU A 26 7.09 10.03 -3.34
C LEU A 26 7.93 8.78 -3.69
N ASP A 27 9.25 8.91 -3.63
CA ASP A 27 10.13 7.73 -3.65
C ASP A 27 10.11 7.04 -2.27
N HIS A 28 9.28 6.00 -2.15
CA HIS A 28 9.10 5.22 -0.92
C HIS A 28 10.32 4.35 -0.58
N PHE A 29 11.25 4.16 -1.52
CA PHE A 29 12.52 3.47 -1.27
C PHE A 29 13.63 4.41 -0.82
N ASN A 30 13.38 5.71 -0.72
CA ASN A 30 14.32 6.72 -0.27
C ASN A 30 13.90 7.25 1.11
N LYS A 31 14.61 6.80 2.16
CA LYS A 31 14.30 7.16 3.54
C LYS A 31 14.29 8.67 3.79
N GLU A 32 15.26 9.39 3.24
CA GLU A 32 15.37 10.84 3.41
C GLU A 32 14.16 11.57 2.79
N ALA A 33 13.74 11.15 1.59
CA ALA A 33 12.56 11.69 0.96
C ALA A 33 11.28 11.43 1.80
N VAL A 34 11.14 10.22 2.32
CA VAL A 34 10.02 9.83 3.20
C VAL A 34 10.01 10.68 4.48
N GLU A 35 11.14 10.75 5.19
CA GLU A 35 11.25 11.53 6.42
C GLU A 35 10.96 13.02 6.17
N LYS A 36 11.48 13.59 5.11
CA LYS A 36 11.21 14.98 4.71
C LYS A 36 9.72 15.23 4.45
N TYR A 37 9.06 14.28 3.77
CA TYR A 37 7.62 14.37 3.50
C TYR A 37 6.81 14.32 4.81
N LEU A 38 7.11 13.37 5.68
CA LEU A 38 6.43 13.20 6.97
C LEU A 38 6.65 14.41 7.90
N HIS A 39 7.88 14.92 7.98
CA HIS A 39 8.19 16.11 8.77
C HIS A 39 7.43 17.34 8.27
N ARG A 40 7.30 17.53 6.94
CA ARG A 40 6.48 18.61 6.39
C ARG A 40 5.04 18.57 6.88
N ILE A 41 4.46 17.37 7.01
CA ILE A 41 3.10 17.20 7.55
C ILE A 41 3.06 17.62 9.03
N SER A 42 3.98 17.13 9.85
CA SER A 42 4.02 17.48 11.27
C SER A 42 4.34 18.95 11.51
N ASP A 43 5.19 19.58 10.69
CA ASP A 43 5.52 21.00 10.78
C ASP A 43 4.28 21.90 10.55
N VAL A 44 3.38 21.47 9.69
CA VAL A 44 2.12 22.18 9.41
C VAL A 44 1.06 21.87 10.46
N LEU A 45 0.88 20.61 10.82
CA LEU A 45 -0.23 20.18 11.68
C LEU A 45 0.02 20.40 13.18
N ASN A 46 1.23 20.16 13.66
CA ASN A 46 1.52 20.27 15.10
C ASN A 46 1.15 21.66 15.68
N PRO A 47 1.47 22.80 15.04
CA PRO A 47 1.05 24.11 15.54
C PRO A 47 -0.47 24.27 15.66
N LEU A 48 -1.24 23.67 14.72
CA LEU A 48 -2.70 23.77 14.73
C LEU A 48 -3.33 23.02 15.90
N PHE A 49 -2.62 22.02 16.43
CA PHE A 49 -3.05 21.20 17.57
C PHE A 49 -2.26 21.51 18.86
N GLY A 50 -1.80 22.74 19.02
CA GLY A 50 -1.11 23.15 20.26
C GLY A 50 0.22 22.47 20.51
N GLY A 51 0.95 22.14 19.45
CA GLY A 51 2.29 21.55 19.47
C GLY A 51 2.39 20.07 19.23
N SER A 52 1.27 19.33 19.17
CA SER A 52 1.25 17.92 18.81
C SER A 52 -0.06 17.52 18.13
N MET A 53 0.03 16.83 17.02
CA MET A 53 -1.13 16.24 16.34
C MET A 53 -1.96 15.35 17.27
N GLY A 54 -1.33 14.66 18.22
CA GLY A 54 -2.01 13.81 19.21
C GLY A 54 -2.99 14.54 20.12
N ASN A 55 -2.94 15.88 20.19
CA ASN A 55 -3.93 16.67 20.95
C ASN A 55 -5.29 16.77 20.25
N GLY A 56 -5.36 16.49 18.95
CA GLY A 56 -6.60 16.59 18.17
C GLY A 56 -6.88 15.39 17.29
N LEU A 57 -5.85 14.66 16.88
CA LEU A 57 -5.97 13.48 16.03
C LEU A 57 -5.67 12.24 16.84
N ARG A 58 -6.49 11.20 16.68
CA ARG A 58 -6.26 9.91 17.34
C ARG A 58 -5.36 8.99 16.53
N ALA A 59 -5.55 8.95 15.23
CA ALA A 59 -4.83 8.06 14.33
C ALA A 59 -4.63 8.72 12.96
N LEU A 60 -3.59 8.32 12.26
CA LEU A 60 -3.37 8.64 10.86
C LEU A 60 -3.44 7.37 10.02
N PHE A 61 -4.05 7.49 8.87
CA PHE A 61 -4.22 6.40 7.93
C PHE A 61 -3.28 6.58 6.73
N CYS A 62 -2.56 5.52 6.43
CA CYS A 62 -1.88 5.35 5.16
C CYS A 62 -2.56 4.21 4.42
N ASP A 63 -3.13 4.56 3.29
CA ASP A 63 -3.81 3.64 2.39
C ASP A 63 -2.84 2.68 1.70
N SER A 64 -3.37 1.75 0.93
CA SER A 64 -2.58 0.84 0.12
C SER A 64 -1.64 1.61 -0.83
N ILE A 65 -0.35 1.24 -0.79
CA ILE A 65 0.65 1.93 -1.61
C ILE A 65 0.68 1.32 -3.00
N GLU A 66 0.11 2.04 -3.94
CA GLU A 66 0.01 1.63 -5.34
C GLU A 66 1.20 2.16 -6.16
N LEU A 67 2.36 1.53 -6.00
CA LEU A 67 3.63 1.92 -6.63
C LEU A 67 3.91 1.17 -7.93
N GLU A 68 2.91 0.97 -8.77
CA GLU A 68 3.07 0.25 -10.03
C GLU A 68 4.25 0.77 -10.86
N GLY A 69 5.22 -0.12 -11.10
CA GLY A 69 6.43 0.19 -11.86
C GLY A 69 7.55 0.86 -11.07
N ALA A 70 7.34 1.24 -9.81
CA ALA A 70 8.44 1.72 -8.96
C ALA A 70 9.30 0.55 -8.50
N ASN A 71 10.53 0.48 -8.97
CA ASN A 71 11.45 -0.61 -8.70
C ASN A 71 12.91 -0.16 -8.53
N TRP A 72 13.12 1.15 -8.39
CA TRP A 72 14.46 1.71 -8.29
C TRP A 72 14.51 2.95 -7.39
N THR A 73 15.66 3.15 -6.73
CA THR A 73 16.01 4.37 -6.00
C THR A 73 17.49 4.70 -6.22
N THR A 74 17.92 5.87 -5.81
CA THR A 74 19.27 6.41 -6.12
C THR A 74 20.42 5.51 -5.68
N ASP A 75 20.31 4.84 -4.54
CA ASP A 75 21.36 3.96 -4.00
C ASP A 75 21.07 2.46 -4.15
N MET A 76 20.15 2.09 -5.05
CA MET A 76 19.70 0.69 -5.21
C MET A 76 20.85 -0.28 -5.48
N ALA A 77 21.74 0.06 -6.43
CA ALA A 77 22.87 -0.80 -6.78
C ALA A 77 23.83 -0.99 -5.60
N ASP A 78 24.15 0.08 -4.89
CA ASP A 78 25.00 0.00 -3.69
C ASP A 78 24.34 -0.75 -2.55
N ALA A 79 23.04 -0.59 -2.35
CA ALA A 79 22.26 -1.34 -1.35
C ALA A 79 22.26 -2.84 -1.70
N PHE A 80 22.07 -3.18 -2.97
CA PHE A 80 22.10 -4.56 -3.44
C PHE A 80 23.47 -5.20 -3.22
N ARG A 81 24.53 -4.50 -3.64
CA ARG A 81 25.92 -4.99 -3.45
C ARG A 81 26.27 -5.18 -1.97
N ARG A 82 25.88 -4.25 -1.12
CA ARG A 82 26.09 -4.37 0.35
C ARG A 82 25.33 -5.56 0.93
N ARG A 83 24.13 -5.84 0.42
CA ARG A 83 23.27 -6.88 0.98
C ARG A 83 23.65 -8.28 0.52
N PHE A 84 23.98 -8.45 -0.76
CA PHE A 84 24.18 -9.75 -1.40
C PHE A 84 25.62 -10.04 -1.84
N GLY A 85 26.51 -9.05 -1.84
CA GLY A 85 27.92 -9.22 -2.14
C GLY A 85 28.27 -9.31 -3.62
N TYR A 86 27.34 -8.98 -4.51
CA TYR A 86 27.59 -8.95 -5.96
C TYR A 86 26.81 -7.80 -6.63
N ASP A 87 27.15 -7.50 -7.88
CA ASP A 87 26.58 -6.37 -8.62
C ASP A 87 25.29 -6.79 -9.33
N VAL A 88 24.24 -5.97 -9.22
CA VAL A 88 22.95 -6.20 -9.90
C VAL A 88 22.95 -5.71 -11.33
N GLU A 89 23.79 -4.74 -11.67
CA GLU A 89 23.79 -4.03 -12.95
C GLU A 89 23.90 -4.97 -14.16
N PRO A 90 24.75 -6.02 -14.17
CA PRO A 90 24.81 -6.97 -15.28
C PRO A 90 23.48 -7.70 -15.57
N TYR A 91 22.60 -7.77 -14.58
CA TYR A 91 21.35 -8.51 -14.68
C TYR A 91 20.15 -7.61 -14.98
N LEU A 92 20.27 -6.27 -14.89
CA LEU A 92 19.17 -5.33 -15.09
C LEU A 92 18.39 -5.52 -16.40
N PRO A 93 19.04 -5.77 -17.56
CA PRO A 93 18.30 -6.03 -18.79
C PRO A 93 17.38 -7.23 -18.73
N LEU A 94 17.69 -8.19 -17.85
CA LEU A 94 16.96 -9.45 -17.67
C LEU A 94 15.94 -9.39 -16.52
N LEU A 95 16.19 -8.51 -15.54
CA LEU A 95 15.26 -8.24 -14.44
C LEU A 95 14.08 -7.38 -14.91
N LEU A 96 14.37 -6.40 -15.78
CA LEU A 96 13.42 -5.37 -16.23
C LEU A 96 12.89 -5.64 -17.64
N GLY A 97 13.52 -6.52 -18.39
CA GLY A 97 13.15 -6.93 -19.75
C GLY A 97 12.17 -8.11 -19.76
N GLY A 98 11.67 -8.41 -20.95
CA GLY A 98 10.80 -9.56 -21.18
C GLY A 98 11.51 -10.91 -21.07
N GLU A 99 10.79 -11.99 -21.38
CA GLU A 99 11.34 -13.34 -21.41
C GLU A 99 12.48 -13.44 -22.43
N ILE A 100 13.61 -13.99 -21.99
CA ILE A 100 14.78 -14.24 -22.81
C ILE A 100 15.07 -15.74 -22.73
N GLU A 101 15.22 -16.38 -23.87
CA GLU A 101 15.68 -17.77 -23.92
C GLU A 101 17.10 -17.86 -23.35
N THR A 102 17.27 -18.68 -22.33
CA THR A 102 18.56 -18.90 -21.65
C THR A 102 18.78 -20.40 -21.45
N ASP A 103 20.03 -20.80 -21.30
CA ASP A 103 20.31 -22.16 -20.82
C ASP A 103 19.84 -22.38 -19.36
N ALA A 104 19.69 -23.63 -18.97
CA ALA A 104 19.13 -23.98 -17.66
C ALA A 104 19.94 -23.44 -16.47
N ASN A 105 21.28 -23.39 -16.58
CA ASN A 105 22.14 -22.90 -15.51
C ASN A 105 22.00 -21.39 -15.32
N PHE A 106 21.95 -20.66 -16.43
CA PHE A 106 21.76 -19.22 -16.40
C PHE A 106 20.33 -18.84 -15.95
N ALA A 107 19.33 -19.64 -16.36
CA ALA A 107 17.96 -19.47 -15.88
C ALA A 107 17.86 -19.62 -14.34
N ASP A 108 18.56 -20.58 -13.75
CA ASP A 108 18.64 -20.72 -12.29
C ASP A 108 19.30 -19.51 -11.62
N THR A 109 20.43 -19.06 -12.18
CA THR A 109 21.11 -17.86 -11.71
C THR A 109 20.19 -16.64 -11.75
N LEU A 110 19.50 -16.42 -12.87
CA LEU A 110 18.59 -15.29 -13.03
C LEU A 110 17.41 -15.37 -12.05
N ARG A 111 16.89 -16.55 -11.78
CA ARG A 111 15.84 -16.76 -10.79
C ARG A 111 16.30 -16.34 -9.38
N ARG A 112 17.52 -16.69 -9.00
CA ARG A 112 18.13 -16.28 -7.72
C ARG A 112 18.32 -14.76 -7.65
N VAL A 113 18.83 -14.15 -8.70
CA VAL A 113 19.00 -12.70 -8.76
C VAL A 113 17.65 -11.98 -8.67
N LYS A 114 16.61 -12.48 -9.34
CA LYS A 114 15.24 -11.95 -9.22
C LYS A 114 14.72 -12.05 -7.78
N PHE A 115 14.97 -13.15 -7.11
CA PHE A 115 14.61 -13.35 -5.71
C PHE A 115 15.33 -12.35 -4.81
N ASP A 116 16.65 -12.18 -4.96
CA ASP A 116 17.46 -11.25 -4.19
C ASP A 116 17.00 -9.80 -4.42
N PHE A 117 16.71 -9.44 -5.67
CA PHE A 117 16.21 -8.11 -6.02
C PHE A 117 14.84 -7.82 -5.38
N SER A 118 13.91 -8.78 -5.45
CA SER A 118 12.59 -8.65 -4.81
C SER A 118 12.70 -8.58 -3.30
N THR A 119 13.62 -9.36 -2.72
CA THR A 119 13.90 -9.32 -1.27
C THR A 119 14.43 -7.95 -0.85
N LEU A 120 15.37 -7.38 -1.62
CA LEU A 120 15.86 -6.03 -1.34
C LEU A 120 14.76 -4.98 -1.42
N LEU A 121 13.90 -5.04 -2.45
CA LEU A 121 12.77 -4.10 -2.56
C LEU A 121 11.87 -4.16 -1.32
N ALA A 122 11.53 -5.37 -0.85
CA ALA A 122 10.72 -5.55 0.35
C ALA A 122 11.43 -5.01 1.61
N GLU A 123 12.72 -5.32 1.78
CA GLU A 123 13.54 -4.80 2.90
C GLU A 123 13.64 -3.26 2.89
N LEU A 124 13.87 -2.67 1.73
CA LEU A 124 13.96 -1.22 1.59
C LEU A 124 12.62 -0.55 1.88
N PHE A 125 11.52 -1.09 1.36
CA PHE A 125 10.21 -0.54 1.59
C PHE A 125 9.83 -0.58 3.08
N MET A 126 10.07 -1.71 3.74
CA MET A 126 9.85 -1.85 5.18
C MET A 126 10.67 -0.84 5.98
N ASN A 127 11.98 -0.78 5.73
CA ASN A 127 12.91 -0.01 6.55
C ASN A 127 12.96 1.49 6.21
N ARG A 128 12.52 1.87 5.01
CA ARG A 128 12.60 3.25 4.52
C ARG A 128 11.26 3.97 4.47
N PHE A 129 10.16 3.21 4.51
CA PHE A 129 8.81 3.78 4.49
C PHE A 129 7.95 3.31 5.67
N ILE A 130 7.66 2.01 5.82
CA ILE A 130 6.67 1.54 6.79
C ILE A 130 7.10 1.83 8.23
N LEU A 131 8.30 1.42 8.61
CA LEU A 131 8.83 1.68 9.95
C LEU A 131 9.04 3.17 10.24
N PRO A 132 9.60 3.99 9.33
CA PRO A 132 9.64 5.44 9.50
C PRO A 132 8.25 6.07 9.69
N TYR A 133 7.24 5.67 8.90
CA TYR A 133 5.87 6.15 9.06
C TYR A 133 5.30 5.81 10.45
N HIS A 134 5.40 4.55 10.87
CA HIS A 134 4.94 4.13 12.19
C HIS A 134 5.64 4.91 13.31
N ASN A 135 6.97 4.99 13.27
CA ASN A 135 7.75 5.72 14.28
C ASN A 135 7.41 7.22 14.29
N TRP A 136 7.21 7.83 13.15
CA TRP A 136 6.80 9.23 13.05
C TRP A 136 5.39 9.45 13.66
N CYS A 137 4.45 8.54 13.44
CA CYS A 137 3.15 8.58 14.11
C CYS A 137 3.30 8.58 15.64
N LEU A 138 4.10 7.65 16.19
CA LEU A 138 4.36 7.55 17.61
C LEU A 138 4.99 8.83 18.18
N GLN A 139 5.98 9.40 17.50
CA GLN A 139 6.64 10.66 17.88
C GLN A 139 5.69 11.85 17.94
N ASN A 140 4.63 11.83 17.14
CA ASN A 140 3.62 12.87 17.07
C ASN A 140 2.36 12.57 17.92
N GLY A 141 2.41 11.50 18.74
CA GLY A 141 1.33 11.14 19.67
C GLY A 141 0.07 10.59 18.99
N VAL A 142 0.18 10.07 17.77
CA VAL A 142 -0.92 9.48 17.01
C VAL A 142 -0.69 8.00 16.74
N VAL A 143 -1.77 7.26 16.58
CA VAL A 143 -1.76 5.84 16.23
C VAL A 143 -1.60 5.68 14.72
N SER A 144 -0.74 4.78 14.30
CA SER A 144 -0.57 4.45 12.89
C SER A 144 -1.59 3.41 12.44
N ARG A 145 -2.34 3.69 11.36
CA ARG A 145 -3.15 2.74 10.62
C ARG A 145 -2.57 2.60 9.22
N TYR A 146 -2.34 1.37 8.76
CA TYR A 146 -1.74 1.13 7.46
C TYR A 146 -2.32 -0.10 6.78
N GLN A 147 -2.59 0.01 5.48
CA GLN A 147 -2.88 -1.11 4.61
C GLN A 147 -1.59 -1.63 3.97
N ALA A 148 -1.09 -2.78 4.44
CA ALA A 148 0.09 -3.42 3.85
C ALA A 148 -0.21 -4.10 2.51
N TYR A 149 -1.46 -4.12 2.12
CA TYR A 149 -1.95 -4.64 0.86
C TYR A 149 -1.85 -3.56 -0.22
N GLY A 150 -1.25 -3.87 -1.33
CA GLY A 150 -1.17 -3.02 -2.51
C GLY A 150 -1.20 -3.93 -3.75
N HIS A 151 -2.38 -4.32 -4.17
CA HIS A 151 -2.59 -5.21 -5.32
C HIS A 151 -2.54 -4.43 -6.63
N PRO A 152 -1.88 -4.94 -7.66
CA PRO A 152 -0.98 -6.11 -7.75
C PRO A 152 0.49 -5.80 -7.39
N TRP A 153 0.76 -4.69 -6.75
CA TRP A 153 2.07 -4.04 -6.62
C TRP A 153 2.66 -4.20 -5.21
N LEU A 154 2.62 -5.41 -4.68
CA LEU A 154 3.16 -5.70 -3.36
C LEU A 154 4.69 -5.62 -3.34
N TYR A 155 5.22 -4.75 -2.49
CA TYR A 155 6.64 -4.60 -2.23
C TYR A 155 7.04 -5.04 -0.82
N THR A 156 6.13 -5.63 -0.05
CA THR A 156 6.42 -6.08 1.32
C THR A 156 6.04 -7.52 1.55
N ASP A 157 6.69 -8.13 2.53
CA ASP A 157 6.10 -9.28 3.20
C ASP A 157 4.82 -8.82 3.90
N LEU A 158 3.70 -9.45 3.57
CA LEU A 158 2.40 -9.05 4.07
C LEU A 158 2.31 -9.17 5.59
N LEU A 159 2.90 -10.20 6.18
CA LEU A 159 2.85 -10.41 7.61
C LEU A 159 3.59 -9.29 8.35
N ASP A 160 4.82 -9.00 7.96
CA ASP A 160 5.64 -7.95 8.58
C ASP A 160 5.03 -6.56 8.33
N GLY A 161 4.51 -6.32 7.13
CA GLY A 161 3.82 -5.09 6.77
C GLY A 161 2.59 -4.82 7.65
N TYR A 162 1.83 -5.85 8.02
CA TYR A 162 0.69 -5.72 8.91
C TYR A 162 1.06 -5.77 10.40
N LEU A 163 2.19 -6.34 10.76
CA LEU A 163 2.69 -6.33 12.15
C LEU A 163 3.22 -4.95 12.57
N ALA A 164 3.78 -4.19 11.65
CA ALA A 164 4.43 -2.91 11.94
C ALA A 164 3.48 -1.83 12.50
N PRO A 165 2.34 -1.49 11.86
CA PRO A 165 1.45 -0.42 12.34
C PRO A 165 0.71 -0.83 13.62
N ASP A 166 0.20 0.16 14.35
CA ASP A 166 -0.65 -0.09 15.52
C ASP A 166 -1.98 -0.75 15.14
N ILE A 167 -2.54 -0.33 14.00
CA ILE A 167 -3.80 -0.82 13.46
C ILE A 167 -3.54 -1.38 12.06
N PRO A 168 -3.46 -2.70 11.90
CA PRO A 168 -3.45 -3.30 10.58
C PRO A 168 -4.78 -3.04 9.86
N GLY A 169 -4.71 -2.60 8.62
CA GLY A 169 -5.86 -2.25 7.80
C GLY A 169 -6.03 -3.19 6.61
N GLY A 170 -7.14 -3.90 6.55
CA GLY A 170 -7.56 -4.59 5.35
C GLY A 170 -8.38 -3.69 4.42
N ASP A 171 -8.84 -4.26 3.33
CA ASP A 171 -9.63 -3.59 2.31
C ASP A 171 -10.77 -4.48 1.82
N GLN A 172 -11.89 -3.89 1.40
CA GLN A 172 -13.02 -4.61 0.81
C GLN A 172 -13.81 -3.76 -0.18
N TRP A 173 -13.93 -4.28 -1.37
CA TRP A 173 -14.74 -3.69 -2.43
C TRP A 173 -16.01 -4.50 -2.66
N LEU A 174 -17.10 -3.81 -2.99
CA LEU A 174 -18.35 -4.40 -3.44
C LEU A 174 -18.30 -4.49 -4.97
N TYR A 175 -17.93 -5.65 -5.50
CA TYR A 175 -17.78 -5.81 -6.95
C TYR A 175 -19.09 -5.73 -7.73
N ASN A 176 -19.02 -5.13 -8.90
CA ASN A 176 -20.08 -5.14 -9.87
C ASN A 176 -20.21 -6.52 -10.53
N ALA A 177 -21.46 -6.99 -10.68
CA ALA A 177 -21.80 -8.23 -11.36
C ALA A 177 -21.26 -8.35 -12.79
N GLY A 178 -21.01 -7.23 -13.47
CA GLY A 178 -20.45 -7.20 -14.82
C GLY A 178 -18.98 -7.56 -14.90
N TRP A 179 -18.22 -7.43 -13.83
CA TRP A 179 -16.79 -7.72 -13.79
C TRP A 179 -16.50 -9.17 -13.41
N VAL A 180 -17.42 -9.80 -12.71
CA VAL A 180 -17.24 -11.17 -12.23
C VAL A 180 -18.51 -11.98 -12.46
N LYS A 181 -18.38 -13.07 -13.20
CA LYS A 181 -19.51 -13.93 -13.56
C LYS A 181 -20.10 -14.75 -12.42
N HIS A 182 -19.47 -14.78 -11.24
CA HIS A 182 -19.88 -15.61 -10.09
C HIS A 182 -19.74 -14.87 -8.76
N HIS A 183 -20.78 -14.20 -8.33
CA HIS A 183 -20.87 -13.30 -7.16
C HIS A 183 -20.41 -13.85 -5.80
N ARG A 184 -20.47 -15.15 -5.56
CA ARG A 184 -20.19 -15.74 -4.25
C ARG A 184 -18.72 -15.98 -3.97
N ILE A 185 -17.88 -16.03 -5.01
CA ILE A 185 -16.46 -16.36 -4.86
C ILE A 185 -15.63 -15.11 -4.53
N ASP A 186 -16.07 -13.94 -4.96
CA ASP A 186 -15.30 -12.71 -4.81
C ASP A 186 -15.36 -12.14 -3.41
N ASP A 187 -16.51 -12.21 -2.77
CA ASP A 187 -16.69 -11.81 -1.37
C ASP A 187 -15.78 -12.65 -0.44
N ILE A 188 -15.61 -13.93 -0.74
CA ILE A 188 -14.69 -14.82 0.01
C ILE A 188 -13.22 -14.40 -0.18
N ARG A 189 -12.81 -13.88 -1.34
CA ARG A 189 -11.44 -13.41 -1.56
C ARG A 189 -11.10 -12.27 -0.59
N TYR A 190 -11.98 -11.31 -0.40
CA TYR A 190 -11.75 -10.24 0.57
C TYR A 190 -11.66 -10.74 2.00
N ALA A 191 -12.49 -11.71 2.38
CA ALA A 191 -12.35 -12.35 3.68
C ALA A 191 -10.98 -13.04 3.85
N ILE A 192 -10.47 -13.68 2.79
CA ILE A 192 -9.14 -14.29 2.79
C ILE A 192 -8.04 -13.22 2.86
N TRP A 193 -8.13 -12.16 2.07
CA TRP A 193 -7.15 -11.08 2.08
C TRP A 193 -7.14 -10.34 3.41
N ASN A 194 -8.30 -10.05 3.97
CA ASN A 194 -8.40 -9.43 5.29
C ASN A 194 -7.91 -10.37 6.40
N LYS A 195 -7.82 -11.67 6.13
CA LYS A 195 -7.19 -12.62 7.04
C LYS A 195 -5.69 -12.37 7.24
N TYR A 196 -5.00 -11.80 6.30
CA TYR A 196 -3.60 -11.38 6.49
C TYR A 196 -3.50 -10.31 7.59
N ALA A 197 -4.32 -9.27 7.50
CA ALA A 197 -4.38 -8.21 8.52
C ALA A 197 -4.78 -8.77 9.89
N SER A 198 -5.81 -9.62 9.93
CA SER A 198 -6.29 -10.20 11.19
C SER A 198 -5.30 -11.21 11.80
N SER A 199 -4.59 -11.98 10.99
CA SER A 199 -3.55 -12.90 11.46
C SER A 199 -2.38 -12.12 12.09
N ALA A 200 -1.89 -11.08 11.41
CA ALA A 200 -0.86 -10.20 11.95
C ALA A 200 -1.34 -9.52 13.25
N GLY A 201 -2.58 -9.01 13.24
CA GLY A 201 -3.18 -8.41 14.43
C GLY A 201 -3.25 -9.37 15.61
N HIS A 202 -3.65 -10.61 15.37
CA HIS A 202 -3.71 -11.65 16.39
C HIS A 202 -2.31 -12.01 16.93
N LEU A 203 -1.37 -12.26 16.04
CA LEU A 203 0.02 -12.57 16.43
C LEU A 203 0.71 -11.40 17.14
N GLY A 204 0.44 -10.17 16.71
CA GLY A 204 0.99 -8.95 17.31
C GLY A 204 0.24 -8.46 18.56
N GLY A 205 -0.81 -9.16 19.01
CA GLY A 205 -1.62 -8.74 20.17
C GLY A 205 -2.37 -7.42 19.95
N LYS A 206 -2.66 -7.05 18.70
CA LYS A 206 -3.35 -5.82 18.33
C LYS A 206 -4.83 -5.92 18.68
N LYS A 207 -5.39 -4.86 19.30
CA LYS A 207 -6.81 -4.84 19.70
C LYS A 207 -7.77 -4.45 18.57
N ILE A 208 -7.29 -3.61 17.66
CA ILE A 208 -8.07 -3.09 16.53
C ILE A 208 -7.48 -3.66 15.24
N ILE A 209 -8.32 -4.31 14.48
CA ILE A 209 -8.03 -4.81 13.14
C ILE A 209 -9.07 -4.19 12.24
N SER A 210 -8.64 -3.23 11.42
CA SER A 210 -9.55 -2.42 10.62
C SER A 210 -9.71 -2.96 9.21
N CYS A 211 -10.77 -2.51 8.56
CA CYS A 211 -10.98 -2.69 7.13
C CYS A 211 -11.51 -1.38 6.55
N GLU A 212 -10.92 -0.91 5.47
CA GLU A 212 -11.59 0.00 4.57
C GLU A 212 -12.67 -0.80 3.85
N ALA A 213 -13.92 -0.43 4.03
CA ALA A 213 -15.02 -1.32 3.73
C ALA A 213 -16.06 -0.65 2.83
N MET A 214 -16.73 -1.48 2.06
CA MET A 214 -17.88 -1.12 1.23
C MET A 214 -17.56 -0.19 0.06
N THR A 215 -16.31 -0.18 -0.44
CA THR A 215 -15.97 0.51 -1.68
C THR A 215 -16.88 0.02 -2.79
N ASN A 216 -17.80 0.89 -3.22
CA ASN A 216 -18.84 0.50 -4.16
C ASN A 216 -18.40 0.71 -5.61
N THR A 217 -18.26 -0.38 -6.35
CA THR A 217 -18.00 -0.38 -7.78
C THR A 217 -19.16 -0.95 -8.60
N ARG A 218 -20.32 -1.17 -7.95
CA ARG A 218 -21.47 -1.80 -8.62
C ARG A 218 -22.25 -0.85 -9.51
N GLY A 219 -22.24 0.38 -9.21
CA GLY A 219 -23.06 1.42 -9.84
C GLY A 219 -23.93 2.12 -8.80
N LEU A 220 -24.52 3.22 -9.23
CA LEU A 220 -25.37 4.04 -8.37
C LEU A 220 -26.55 3.24 -7.85
N TRP A 221 -26.76 3.31 -6.52
CA TRP A 221 -27.91 2.69 -5.84
C TRP A 221 -27.99 1.17 -5.92
N GLU A 222 -26.95 0.48 -6.43
CA GLU A 222 -26.96 -0.99 -6.54
C GLU A 222 -26.50 -1.71 -5.26
N ALA A 223 -25.81 -1.03 -4.36
CA ALA A 223 -25.37 -1.61 -3.10
C ALA A 223 -26.52 -1.58 -2.06
N THR A 224 -27.15 -2.72 -1.82
CA THR A 224 -28.22 -2.86 -0.81
C THR A 224 -27.64 -3.10 0.58
N LEU A 225 -28.38 -2.74 1.63
CA LEU A 225 -27.98 -3.04 3.03
C LEU A 225 -27.81 -4.54 3.29
N GLU A 226 -28.60 -5.39 2.62
CA GLU A 226 -28.43 -6.84 2.71
C GLU A 226 -27.09 -7.29 2.16
N TYR A 227 -26.67 -6.74 1.02
CA TYR A 227 -25.37 -7.05 0.43
C TYR A 227 -24.21 -6.54 1.30
N MET A 228 -24.32 -5.31 1.81
CA MET A 228 -23.35 -4.77 2.76
C MET A 228 -23.25 -5.63 4.03
N LYS A 229 -24.39 -6.14 4.53
CA LYS A 229 -24.38 -7.06 5.67
C LYS A 229 -23.63 -8.35 5.36
N GLN A 230 -23.89 -8.98 4.22
CA GLN A 230 -23.18 -10.21 3.82
C GLN A 230 -21.67 -9.99 3.76
N ALA A 231 -21.24 -8.88 3.14
CA ALA A 231 -19.84 -8.50 3.06
C ALA A 231 -19.23 -8.25 4.44
N THR A 232 -19.96 -7.58 5.34
CA THR A 232 -19.54 -7.34 6.72
C THR A 232 -19.39 -8.65 7.50
N ASP A 233 -20.36 -9.57 7.40
CA ASP A 233 -20.32 -10.86 8.08
C ASP A 233 -19.08 -11.67 7.69
N LEU A 234 -18.72 -11.68 6.40
CA LEU A 234 -17.52 -12.35 5.91
C LEU A 234 -16.24 -11.75 6.51
N ASN A 235 -16.17 -10.42 6.62
CA ASN A 235 -15.02 -9.75 7.22
C ASN A 235 -14.92 -10.02 8.72
N ILE A 236 -16.06 -10.03 9.44
CA ILE A 236 -16.09 -10.38 10.87
C ILE A 236 -15.58 -11.81 11.08
N VAL A 237 -16.05 -12.77 10.27
CA VAL A 237 -15.54 -14.14 10.28
C VAL A 237 -14.05 -14.19 9.92
N GLY A 238 -13.59 -13.31 9.03
CA GLY A 238 -12.18 -13.11 8.70
C GLY A 238 -11.35 -12.54 9.86
N GLY A 239 -11.97 -11.98 10.89
CA GLY A 239 -11.30 -11.43 12.08
C GLY A 239 -11.19 -9.91 12.09
N ILE A 240 -11.86 -9.19 11.19
CA ILE A 240 -11.97 -7.74 11.22
C ILE A 240 -12.96 -7.33 12.33
N ASN A 241 -12.60 -6.33 13.12
CA ASN A 241 -13.41 -5.81 14.22
C ASN A 241 -13.63 -4.30 14.19
N HIS A 242 -13.13 -3.61 13.16
CA HIS A 242 -13.29 -2.17 12.99
C HIS A 242 -13.48 -1.82 11.51
N PHE A 243 -14.66 -1.30 11.17
CA PHE A 243 -15.02 -0.96 9.80
C PHE A 243 -14.97 0.56 9.60
N ILE A 244 -14.32 0.99 8.52
CA ILE A 244 -14.30 2.37 8.06
C ILE A 244 -14.90 2.36 6.67
N LEU A 245 -16.06 2.96 6.52
CA LEU A 245 -16.78 2.93 5.27
C LEU A 245 -16.07 3.83 4.23
N HIS A 246 -15.89 3.29 3.05
CA HIS A 246 -15.37 4.04 1.91
C HIS A 246 -16.54 4.31 0.95
N GLY A 247 -17.10 5.50 0.95
CA GLY A 247 -16.62 6.68 1.65
C GLY A 247 -17.78 7.61 1.92
N PHE A 248 -17.48 8.82 2.37
CA PHE A 248 -18.45 9.90 2.47
C PHE A 248 -18.30 10.82 1.26
N ASN A 249 -19.29 10.79 0.39
CA ASN A 249 -19.28 11.62 -0.82
C ASN A 249 -19.87 12.99 -0.48
N TYR A 250 -19.03 13.99 -0.51
CA TYR A 250 -19.49 15.39 -0.37
C TYR A 250 -19.87 15.94 -1.75
N SER A 251 -21.16 16.17 -1.96
CA SER A 251 -21.67 16.83 -3.16
C SER A 251 -21.97 18.29 -2.83
N PRO A 252 -21.24 19.26 -3.43
CA PRO A 252 -21.54 20.66 -3.23
C PRO A 252 -22.91 21.02 -3.86
N PRO A 253 -23.55 22.15 -3.43
CA PRO A 253 -24.91 22.50 -3.87
C PRO A 253 -25.07 22.71 -5.39
N ASP A 254 -23.99 22.99 -6.09
CA ASP A 254 -23.92 23.23 -7.53
C ASP A 254 -23.53 21.96 -8.32
N ALA A 255 -23.29 20.84 -7.65
CA ALA A 255 -23.04 19.58 -8.36
C ALA A 255 -24.30 19.07 -9.05
N GLU A 256 -24.18 18.72 -10.32
CA GLU A 256 -25.28 18.12 -11.07
C GLU A 256 -25.67 16.76 -10.48
N PHE A 257 -26.96 16.37 -10.63
CA PHE A 257 -27.39 15.03 -10.20
C PHE A 257 -26.65 13.94 -10.98
N PRO A 258 -26.15 12.89 -10.34
CA PRO A 258 -26.42 12.45 -8.95
C PRO A 258 -25.47 13.01 -7.88
N GLY A 259 -24.68 13.98 -8.19
CA GLY A 259 -23.64 14.50 -7.31
C GLY A 259 -22.28 13.86 -7.57
N TRP A 260 -21.33 14.09 -6.69
CA TRP A 260 -20.03 13.43 -6.72
C TRP A 260 -20.16 12.06 -6.04
N ILE A 261 -19.72 11.05 -6.75
CA ILE A 261 -19.83 9.64 -6.34
C ILE A 261 -18.53 8.91 -6.62
#